data_2ed163fce21941ce88095ac09efef220
#
_entry.id   2ed163fce21941ce88095ac09efef220
#
_cell.length_a   1.000
_cell.length_b   1.000
_cell.length_c   1.000
_cell.angle_alpha   90.00
_cell.angle_beta   90.00
_cell.angle_gamma   90.00
#
_symmetry.space_group_name_H-M   'P 1'
#
loop_
_entity.id
_entity.type
_entity.pdbx_description
1 polymer ?
#
loop_
_entity_poly.entity_id
_entity_poly.type
_entity_poly.pdbx_seq_one_letter_code
_entity_poly.pdbx_strand_id
1 'polypeptide(L)'
;WQEERQELLVKYCELTEITDFSDPDNNHNSKIQRFCEVMVDYVSVGHFEIFDRLVKQSKLFGGESSSEKSVSLLQEIQITTEIILDFNDKYISTDDLEALIIDLASLGKTFVRRFAEEDKLVDLLHSANVSHLIGGEDVS
;
A
#
# COMPACT_ATOMS: atom_id res chain seq x y z
N TRP A 1 -5.39 -3.93 8.82
CA TRP A 1 -4.75 -3.09 7.80
C TRP A 1 -3.55 -2.32 8.35
N GLN A 2 -3.69 -1.63 9.47
CA GLN A 2 -2.58 -0.93 10.14
C GLN A 2 -1.48 -1.89 10.59
N GLU A 3 -1.86 -3.07 11.07
CA GLU A 3 -0.92 -4.11 11.49
C GLU A 3 -0.11 -4.64 10.31
N GLU A 4 -0.75 -4.85 9.17
CA GLU A 4 -0.09 -5.29 7.95
C GLU A 4 0.87 -4.23 7.41
N ARG A 5 0.50 -2.94 7.51
CA ARG A 5 1.40 -1.83 7.14
C ARG A 5 2.65 -1.84 8.01
N GLN A 6 2.49 -2.03 9.31
CA GLN A 6 3.61 -2.07 10.25
C GLN A 6 4.51 -3.27 9.97
N GLU A 7 3.94 -4.44 9.73
CA GLU A 7 4.71 -5.63 9.37
C GLU A 7 5.52 -5.41 8.10
N LEU A 8 4.90 -4.80 7.09
CA LEU A 8 5.58 -4.46 5.82
C LEU A 8 6.77 -3.54 6.06
N LEU A 9 6.61 -2.50 6.87
CA LEU A 9 7.69 -1.56 7.18
C LEU A 9 8.82 -2.23 7.95
N VAL A 10 8.52 -3.11 8.88
CA VAL A 10 9.54 -3.87 9.62
C VAL A 10 10.35 -4.74 8.66
N LYS A 11 9.68 -5.47 7.79
CA LYS A 11 10.36 -6.34 6.80
C LYS A 11 11.19 -5.52 5.80
N TYR A 12 10.67 -4.37 5.38
CA TYR A 12 11.41 -3.45 4.51
C TYR A 12 12.70 -2.96 5.20
N CYS A 13 12.59 -2.52 6.45
CA CYS A 13 13.75 -2.03 7.20
C CYS A 13 14.80 -3.14 7.41
N GLU A 14 14.36 -4.36 7.68
CA GLU A 14 15.28 -5.49 7.80
C GLU A 14 16.12 -5.69 6.53
N LEU A 15 15.49 -5.56 5.36
CA LEU A 15 16.20 -5.68 4.08
C LEU A 15 17.13 -4.50 3.81
N THR A 16 16.71 -3.27 4.13
CA THR A 16 17.54 -2.08 3.87
C THR A 16 18.77 -2.00 4.77
N GLU A 17 18.79 -2.72 5.89
CA GLU A 17 19.97 -2.83 6.74
C GLU A 17 21.06 -3.70 6.13
N ILE A 18 20.71 -4.56 5.17
CA ILE A 18 21.67 -5.43 4.50
C ILE A 18 22.40 -4.61 3.44
N THR A 19 23.73 -4.56 3.53
CA THR A 19 24.57 -3.80 2.60
C THR A 19 25.22 -4.66 1.52
N ASP A 20 25.24 -5.99 1.72
CA ASP A 20 25.83 -6.93 0.79
C ASP A 20 24.97 -8.18 0.69
N PHE A 21 24.31 -8.35 -0.45
CA PHE A 21 23.46 -9.51 -0.74
C PHE A 21 24.23 -10.67 -1.39
N SER A 22 25.52 -10.49 -1.64
CA SER A 22 26.33 -11.52 -2.31
C SER A 22 26.91 -12.57 -1.37
N ASP A 23 26.76 -12.38 -0.05
CA ASP A 23 27.31 -13.31 0.96
C ASP A 23 26.57 -14.65 0.92
N PRO A 24 27.25 -15.75 0.53
CA PRO A 24 26.59 -17.05 0.40
C PRO A 24 26.22 -17.69 1.73
N ASP A 25 26.79 -17.21 2.87
CA ASP A 25 26.51 -17.74 4.20
C ASP A 25 25.19 -17.20 4.77
N ASN A 26 24.63 -16.14 4.17
CA ASN A 26 23.38 -15.53 4.59
C ASN A 26 22.26 -15.87 3.61
N ASN A 27 21.15 -16.39 4.13
CA ASN A 27 20.00 -16.76 3.30
C ASN A 27 19.13 -15.53 3.03
N HIS A 28 19.63 -14.61 2.20
CA HIS A 28 18.90 -13.39 1.84
C HIS A 28 17.67 -13.67 0.99
N ASN A 29 17.68 -14.74 0.19
CA ASN A 29 16.54 -15.10 -0.65
C ASN A 29 15.28 -15.38 0.17
N SER A 30 15.42 -16.06 1.30
CA SER A 30 14.30 -16.30 2.20
C SER A 30 13.70 -15.00 2.74
N LYS A 31 14.55 -14.05 3.12
CA LYS A 31 14.12 -12.75 3.62
C LYS A 31 13.42 -11.93 2.53
N ILE A 32 13.95 -11.96 1.31
CA ILE A 32 13.38 -11.27 0.15
C ILE A 32 12.01 -11.86 -0.18
N GLN A 33 11.90 -13.18 -0.22
CA GLN A 33 10.63 -13.85 -0.50
C GLN A 33 9.58 -13.53 0.57
N ARG A 34 9.96 -13.55 1.84
CA ARG A 34 9.04 -13.19 2.93
C ARG A 34 8.59 -11.74 2.82
N PHE A 35 9.50 -10.83 2.51
CA PHE A 35 9.16 -9.44 2.27
C PHE A 35 8.16 -9.30 1.12
N CYS A 36 8.39 -9.99 0.00
CA CYS A 36 7.49 -9.96 -1.15
C CYS A 36 6.10 -10.50 -0.79
N GLU A 37 6.01 -11.58 -0.03
CA GLU A 37 4.74 -12.12 0.45
C GLU A 37 3.96 -11.11 1.28
N VAL A 38 4.62 -10.49 2.26
CA VAL A 38 4.00 -9.48 3.12
C VAL A 38 3.54 -8.28 2.30
N MET A 39 4.35 -7.86 1.34
CA MET A 39 4.05 -6.73 0.47
C MET A 39 2.82 -6.99 -0.40
N VAL A 40 2.75 -8.15 -1.04
CA VAL A 40 1.61 -8.54 -1.88
C VAL A 40 0.34 -8.70 -1.03
N ASP A 41 0.45 -9.30 0.14
CA ASP A 41 -0.69 -9.43 1.06
C ASP A 41 -1.21 -8.04 1.46
N TYR A 42 -0.31 -7.12 1.76
CA TYR A 42 -0.68 -5.76 2.14
C TYR A 42 -1.50 -5.05 1.04
N VAL A 43 -1.00 -5.07 -0.21
CA VAL A 43 -1.70 -4.40 -1.30
C VAL A 43 -3.02 -5.09 -1.65
N SER A 44 -3.09 -6.40 -1.51
CA SER A 44 -4.31 -7.17 -1.78
C SER A 44 -5.41 -6.83 -0.78
N VAL A 45 -5.10 -6.87 0.51
CA VAL A 45 -6.06 -6.53 1.57
C VAL A 45 -6.49 -5.07 1.44
N GLY A 46 -5.54 -4.16 1.28
CA GLY A 46 -5.84 -2.73 1.18
C GLY A 46 -6.71 -2.41 -0.02
N HIS A 47 -6.38 -2.96 -1.18
CA HIS A 47 -7.07 -2.62 -2.42
C HIS A 47 -8.48 -3.23 -2.49
N PHE A 48 -8.60 -4.54 -2.27
CA PHE A 48 -9.85 -5.26 -2.54
C PHE A 48 -10.83 -5.24 -1.38
N GLU A 49 -10.37 -5.31 -0.14
CA GLU A 49 -11.26 -5.46 1.01
C GLU A 49 -11.60 -4.14 1.69
N ILE A 50 -10.67 -3.18 1.68
CA ILE A 50 -10.84 -1.93 2.42
C ILE A 50 -11.25 -0.79 1.49
N PHE A 51 -10.42 -0.48 0.50
CA PHE A 51 -10.61 0.73 -0.31
C PHE A 51 -11.82 0.62 -1.24
N ASP A 52 -12.04 -0.53 -1.87
CA ASP A 52 -13.20 -0.73 -2.74
C ASP A 52 -14.49 -0.59 -1.95
N ARG A 53 -14.56 -1.18 -0.76
CA ARG A 53 -15.73 -1.09 0.12
C ARG A 53 -15.96 0.35 0.58
N LEU A 54 -14.89 1.05 0.99
CA LEU A 54 -14.99 2.44 1.44
C LEU A 54 -15.45 3.36 0.31
N VAL A 55 -14.96 3.17 -0.91
CA VAL A 55 -15.38 3.96 -2.07
C VAL A 55 -16.85 3.74 -2.37
N LYS A 56 -17.34 2.51 -2.29
CA LYS A 56 -18.76 2.20 -2.48
C LYS A 56 -19.61 2.87 -1.41
N GLN A 57 -19.20 2.84 -0.16
CA GLN A 57 -19.91 3.53 0.93
C GLN A 57 -19.91 5.03 0.71
N SER A 58 -18.82 5.62 0.26
CA SER A 58 -18.69 7.04 -0.02
C SER A 58 -19.68 7.48 -1.11
N LYS A 59 -19.87 6.68 -2.16
CA LYS A 59 -20.85 6.96 -3.21
C LYS A 59 -22.28 7.02 -2.69
N LEU A 60 -22.58 6.19 -1.69
CA LEU A 60 -23.91 6.20 -1.06
C LEU A 60 -24.12 7.40 -0.13
N PHE A 61 -23.08 7.88 0.54
CA PHE A 61 -23.20 8.84 1.63
C PHE A 61 -22.50 10.18 1.40
N GLY A 62 -21.54 10.27 0.48
CA GLY A 62 -20.60 11.38 0.38
C GLY A 62 -20.83 12.39 -0.72
N GLY A 63 -21.72 12.16 -1.68
CA GLY A 63 -21.94 13.04 -2.83
C GLY A 63 -20.89 12.89 -3.93
N GLU A 64 -21.11 13.55 -5.07
CA GLU A 64 -20.27 13.40 -6.27
C GLU A 64 -18.85 13.89 -6.09
N SER A 65 -18.65 15.06 -5.48
CA SER A 65 -17.31 15.64 -5.31
C SER A 65 -16.40 14.72 -4.50
N SER A 66 -16.92 14.18 -3.40
CA SER A 66 -16.19 13.22 -2.57
C SER A 66 -15.87 11.94 -3.33
N SER A 67 -16.84 11.46 -4.12
CA SER A 67 -16.68 10.25 -4.94
C SER A 67 -15.60 10.43 -6.02
N GLU A 68 -15.57 11.59 -6.68
CA GLU A 68 -14.55 11.91 -7.70
C GLU A 68 -13.14 11.95 -7.10
N LYS A 69 -12.99 12.60 -5.94
CA LYS A 69 -11.71 12.64 -5.23
C LYS A 69 -11.25 11.25 -4.80
N SER A 70 -12.19 10.43 -4.32
CA SER A 70 -11.90 9.05 -3.91
C SER A 70 -11.42 8.22 -5.10
N VAL A 71 -12.07 8.34 -6.25
CA VAL A 71 -11.67 7.64 -7.47
C VAL A 71 -10.28 8.09 -7.93
N SER A 72 -10.00 9.39 -7.89
CA SER A 72 -8.68 9.93 -8.26
C SER A 72 -7.57 9.39 -7.35
N LEU A 73 -7.79 9.38 -6.04
CA LEU A 73 -6.84 8.82 -5.09
C LEU A 73 -6.64 7.31 -5.31
N LEU A 74 -7.73 6.60 -5.59
CA LEU A 74 -7.66 5.16 -5.85
C LEU A 74 -6.85 4.86 -7.11
N GLN A 75 -6.96 5.69 -8.14
CA GLN A 75 -6.14 5.56 -9.35
C GLN A 75 -4.66 5.76 -9.06
N GLU A 76 -4.32 6.75 -8.22
CA GLU A 76 -2.93 6.98 -7.79
C GLU A 76 -2.40 5.80 -6.99
N ILE A 77 -3.22 5.25 -6.09
CA ILE A 77 -2.87 4.05 -5.33
C ILE A 77 -2.63 2.87 -6.28
N GLN A 78 -3.43 2.75 -7.33
CA GLN A 78 -3.29 1.68 -8.32
C GLN A 78 -1.95 1.75 -9.05
N ILE A 79 -1.45 2.95 -9.34
CA ILE A 79 -0.11 3.12 -9.93
C ILE A 79 0.95 2.54 -9.00
N THR A 80 0.86 2.84 -7.70
CA THR A 80 1.81 2.28 -6.72
C THR A 80 1.67 0.76 -6.61
N THR A 81 0.46 0.23 -6.73
CA THR A 81 0.23 -1.22 -6.74
C THR A 81 0.97 -1.89 -7.89
N GLU A 82 0.92 -1.32 -9.08
CA GLU A 82 1.63 -1.86 -10.25
C GLU A 82 3.14 -1.85 -10.04
N ILE A 83 3.70 -0.78 -9.49
CA ILE A 83 5.13 -0.70 -9.17
C ILE A 83 5.52 -1.79 -8.17
N ILE A 84 4.71 -1.99 -7.14
CA ILE A 84 4.96 -3.00 -6.10
C ILE A 84 4.90 -4.41 -6.70
N LEU A 85 3.91 -4.69 -7.53
CA LEU A 85 3.78 -6.00 -8.17
C LEU A 85 4.93 -6.27 -9.16
N ASP A 86 5.41 -5.25 -9.86
CA ASP A 86 6.58 -5.36 -10.74
C ASP A 86 7.84 -5.72 -9.95
N PHE A 87 8.03 -5.11 -8.78
CA PHE A 87 9.13 -5.47 -7.88
C PHE A 87 9.01 -6.93 -7.43
N ASN A 88 7.82 -7.34 -7.02
CA ASN A 88 7.58 -8.73 -6.62
C ASN A 88 7.92 -9.70 -7.75
N ASP A 89 7.43 -9.44 -8.95
CA ASP A 89 7.67 -10.28 -10.12
C ASP A 89 9.15 -10.40 -10.44
N LYS A 90 9.90 -9.31 -10.29
CA LYS A 90 11.34 -9.30 -10.55
C LYS A 90 12.12 -10.14 -9.55
N TYR A 91 11.79 -10.04 -8.26
CA TYR A 91 12.62 -10.62 -7.20
C TYR A 91 12.13 -11.94 -6.63
N ILE A 92 10.93 -12.40 -6.96
CA ILE A 92 10.42 -13.66 -6.44
C ILE A 92 11.12 -14.88 -7.05
N SER A 93 11.66 -14.74 -8.24
CA SER A 93 12.23 -15.86 -9.00
C SER A 93 13.63 -15.61 -9.54
N THR A 94 14.28 -14.53 -9.18
CA THR A 94 15.62 -14.21 -9.65
C THR A 94 16.69 -14.48 -8.59
N ASP A 95 17.85 -14.95 -9.02
CA ASP A 95 19.04 -15.05 -8.18
C ASP A 95 19.95 -13.83 -8.34
N ASP A 96 19.64 -12.95 -9.28
CA ASP A 96 20.41 -11.73 -9.53
C ASP A 96 19.95 -10.61 -8.61
N LEU A 97 20.75 -10.32 -7.59
CA LEU A 97 20.45 -9.31 -6.58
C LEU A 97 21.29 -8.04 -6.78
N GLU A 98 21.94 -7.87 -7.94
CA GLU A 98 22.83 -6.75 -8.19
C GLU A 98 22.12 -5.39 -8.10
N ALA A 99 20.89 -5.30 -8.61
CA ALA A 99 20.10 -4.07 -8.60
C ALA A 99 19.21 -3.93 -7.37
N LEU A 100 19.23 -4.88 -6.45
CA LEU A 100 18.26 -4.93 -5.35
C LEU A 100 18.34 -3.71 -4.43
N ILE A 101 19.54 -3.26 -4.08
CA ILE A 101 19.71 -2.11 -3.19
C ILE A 101 19.07 -0.85 -3.79
N ILE A 102 19.31 -0.62 -5.08
CA ILE A 102 18.74 0.53 -5.81
C ILE A 102 17.22 0.39 -5.90
N ASP A 103 16.75 -0.80 -6.23
CA ASP A 103 15.31 -1.06 -6.37
C ASP A 103 14.59 -0.96 -5.03
N LEU A 104 15.22 -1.38 -3.93
CA LEU A 104 14.65 -1.19 -2.58
C LEU A 104 14.54 0.29 -2.23
N ALA A 105 15.54 1.11 -2.57
CA ALA A 105 15.48 2.55 -2.31
C ALA A 105 14.32 3.19 -3.09
N SER A 106 14.13 2.82 -4.35
CA SER A 106 13.01 3.29 -5.17
C SER A 106 11.67 2.83 -4.60
N LEU A 107 11.62 1.57 -4.14
CA LEU A 107 10.40 1.00 -3.55
C LEU A 107 10.01 1.74 -2.28
N GLY A 108 10.99 2.16 -1.46
CA GLY A 108 10.73 2.96 -0.27
C GLY A 108 10.01 4.27 -0.58
N LYS A 109 10.40 4.93 -1.66
CA LYS A 109 9.70 6.15 -2.13
C LYS A 109 8.28 5.84 -2.55
N THR A 110 8.07 4.70 -3.19
CA THR A 110 6.73 4.23 -3.58
C THR A 110 5.86 3.98 -2.34
N PHE A 111 6.40 3.37 -1.29
CA PHE A 111 5.68 3.16 -0.04
C PHE A 111 5.26 4.48 0.62
N VAL A 112 6.18 5.45 0.70
CA VAL A 112 5.87 6.76 1.28
C VAL A 112 4.71 7.41 0.52
N ARG A 113 4.77 7.40 -0.80
CA ARG A 113 3.71 7.93 -1.66
C ARG A 113 2.39 7.20 -1.43
N ARG A 114 2.42 5.87 -1.45
CA ARG A 114 1.23 5.05 -1.27
C ARG A 114 0.57 5.28 0.09
N PHE A 115 1.35 5.28 1.15
CA PHE A 115 0.82 5.48 2.51
C PHE A 115 0.18 6.84 2.65
N ALA A 116 0.78 7.89 2.09
CA ALA A 116 0.20 9.23 2.10
C ALA A 116 -1.14 9.27 1.35
N GLU A 117 -1.23 8.61 0.21
CA GLU A 117 -2.45 8.55 -0.59
C GLU A 117 -3.53 7.71 0.08
N GLU A 118 -3.16 6.59 0.71
CA GLU A 118 -4.07 5.77 1.49
C GLU A 118 -4.65 6.56 2.66
N ASP A 119 -3.82 7.29 3.37
CA ASP A 119 -4.25 8.10 4.51
C ASP A 119 -5.19 9.23 4.07
N LYS A 120 -4.91 9.86 2.94
CA LYS A 120 -5.81 10.87 2.36
C LYS A 120 -7.15 10.26 1.98
N LEU A 121 -7.15 9.07 1.40
CA LEU A 121 -8.38 8.38 1.02
C LEU A 121 -9.22 8.04 2.25
N VAL A 122 -8.61 7.48 3.28
CA VAL A 122 -9.30 7.14 4.53
C VAL A 122 -9.88 8.39 5.17
N ASP A 123 -9.11 9.47 5.26
CA ASP A 123 -9.58 10.73 5.83
C ASP A 123 -10.73 11.32 5.03
N LEU A 124 -10.66 11.29 3.72
CA LEU A 124 -11.71 11.81 2.84
C LEU A 124 -13.01 11.01 3.02
N LEU A 125 -12.92 9.69 3.03
CA LEU A 125 -14.08 8.82 3.16
C LEU A 125 -14.69 8.91 4.57
N HIS A 126 -13.85 9.01 5.60
CA HIS A 126 -14.31 9.20 6.97
C HIS A 126 -15.05 10.53 7.13
N SER A 127 -14.50 11.61 6.59
CA SER A 127 -15.12 12.94 6.64
C SER A 127 -16.46 12.95 5.92
N ALA A 128 -16.56 12.29 4.76
CA ALA A 128 -17.81 12.18 4.02
C ALA A 128 -18.88 11.43 4.81
N ASN A 129 -18.51 10.32 5.45
CA ASN A 129 -19.43 9.53 6.27
C ASN A 129 -19.90 10.31 7.51
N VAL A 130 -18.98 11.00 8.19
CA VAL A 130 -19.31 11.83 9.36
C VAL A 130 -20.25 12.96 8.96
N SER A 131 -19.97 13.65 7.85
CA SER A 131 -20.84 14.73 7.35
C SER A 131 -22.25 14.23 7.05
N HIS A 132 -22.37 13.04 6.47
CA HIS A 132 -23.67 12.44 6.18
C HIS A 132 -24.43 12.12 7.48
N LEU A 133 -23.74 11.53 8.47
CA LEU A 133 -24.36 11.19 9.75
C LEU A 133 -24.84 12.44 10.51
N ILE A 134 -24.03 13.50 10.53
CA ILE A 134 -24.39 14.77 11.15
C ILE A 134 -25.58 15.39 10.43
N GLY A 135 -25.59 15.42 9.11
CA GLY A 135 -26.70 15.91 8.31
C GLY A 135 -27.98 15.12 8.55
N GLY A 136 -27.88 13.80 8.71
CA GLY A 136 -29.02 12.93 9.03
C GLY A 136 -29.60 13.24 10.40
N GLU A 137 -28.78 13.54 11.38
CA GLU A 137 -29.21 13.92 12.73
C GLU A 137 -29.92 15.27 12.72
N ASP A 138 -29.42 16.24 11.95
CA ASP A 138 -30.02 17.57 11.84
C ASP A 138 -31.44 17.53 11.22
N VAL A 139 -31.70 16.57 10.38
CA VAL A 139 -33.00 16.40 9.73
C VAL A 139 -34.01 15.75 10.68
N SER A 140 -33.52 15.01 11.62
CA SER A 140 -34.38 14.33 12.61
C SER A 140 -34.69 15.22 13.80
#